data_0aa837f21969f5ae7a30e7b43bcf0ff5
#
_entry.id   0aa837f21969f5ae7a30e7b43bcf0ff5
#
_cell.length_a   1.000
_cell.length_b   1.000
_cell.length_c   1.000
_cell.angle_alpha   90.00
_cell.angle_beta   90.00
_cell.angle_gamma   90.00
#
_symmetry.space_group_name_H-M   'P 1'
#
loop_
_entity.id
_entity.type
_entity.pdbx_description
1 polymer ?
#
loop_
_entity_poly.entity_id
_entity_poly.type
_entity_poly.pdbx_seq_one_letter_code
_entity_poly.pdbx_strand_id
1 'polypeptide(L)'
;MVSTTSIIAWGSGEDGQLGIGSNEDREWVCVVKALQSYKVRSVVAGSRNSLAICDDGKLFTWGWNQRGTLGHPPETKTENIPSQVKALANVKIVQAAIGGWHCLAVDDQGRAYAWGGNEYGQCGEEPERKDDTSRPLRRDIVIPQRCAPKLVVRQVAAGGTHSVVLTREGHVWTWGQPWPPGDIKQISVPVRVQGLENVRVIAVGAFHNLALQEDGTLWAWGNNEYGQLGTGDTQPRSLPIPVQGLSGLTLVDIAAGGWHSTALTDDGEVHGWGRGEHGRLGFGDNDKSSKMLPQKVHLLAGEDIVQVSCGGTHSVALSREGHMFSFGRGDHGRLGYGRKVTTGQPMEVPINIPPAPDGGNEAEGQWISKLVACGGRHTLAIVEWQIQESKQL
;
A
#
# COMPACT_ATOMS: atom_id res chain seq x y z
N MET A 1 7.25 -5.12 -29.55
CA MET A 1 8.32 -4.84 -28.59
C MET A 1 8.05 -5.71 -27.38
N VAL A 2 8.98 -6.58 -27.01
CA VAL A 2 8.88 -7.34 -25.77
C VAL A 2 9.04 -6.37 -24.59
N SER A 3 8.24 -6.56 -23.57
CA SER A 3 8.27 -5.69 -22.39
C SER A 3 9.60 -5.84 -21.65
N THR A 4 10.30 -4.74 -21.43
CA THR A 4 11.49 -4.66 -20.58
C THR A 4 11.12 -4.57 -19.09
N THR A 5 9.83 -4.65 -18.77
CA THR A 5 9.28 -4.50 -17.42
C THR A 5 8.88 -5.86 -16.86
N SER A 6 9.21 -6.12 -15.61
CA SER A 6 8.78 -7.30 -14.86
C SER A 6 8.17 -6.92 -13.53
N ILE A 7 7.27 -7.77 -13.05
CA ILE A 7 6.74 -7.69 -11.68
C ILE A 7 7.47 -8.74 -10.86
N ILE A 8 7.97 -8.33 -9.71
CA ILE A 8 8.65 -9.20 -8.75
C ILE A 8 7.95 -9.20 -7.41
N ALA A 9 8.07 -10.31 -6.69
CA ALA A 9 7.45 -10.52 -5.38
C ALA A 9 8.39 -11.30 -4.47
N TRP A 10 8.29 -11.08 -3.16
CA TRP A 10 9.02 -11.83 -2.14
C TRP A 10 8.34 -11.72 -0.79
N GLY A 11 8.72 -12.59 0.13
CA GLY A 11 8.16 -12.70 1.47
C GLY A 11 7.25 -13.91 1.63
N SER A 12 6.19 -13.77 2.43
CA SER A 12 5.24 -14.85 2.69
C SER A 12 4.43 -15.23 1.45
N GLY A 13 4.37 -16.53 1.17
CA GLY A 13 3.55 -17.12 0.12
C GLY A 13 2.38 -17.95 0.63
N GLU A 14 2.19 -18.03 1.95
CA GLU A 14 1.21 -18.93 2.60
C GLU A 14 -0.21 -18.79 2.03
N ASP A 15 -0.62 -17.57 1.70
CA ASP A 15 -1.93 -17.27 1.13
C ASP A 15 -1.92 -17.13 -0.41
N GLY A 16 -0.83 -17.46 -1.06
CA GLY A 16 -0.66 -17.28 -2.50
C GLY A 16 -0.40 -15.83 -2.93
N GLN A 17 -0.13 -14.93 -2.00
CA GLN A 17 0.01 -13.48 -2.24
C GLN A 17 1.21 -13.10 -3.12
N LEU A 18 2.15 -14.01 -3.36
CA LEU A 18 3.28 -13.75 -4.27
C LEU A 18 2.90 -13.91 -5.75
N GLY A 19 1.84 -14.67 -6.05
CA GLY A 19 1.36 -14.82 -7.42
C GLY A 19 2.26 -15.68 -8.33
N ILE A 20 3.10 -16.54 -7.75
CA ILE A 20 4.11 -17.33 -8.47
C ILE A 20 3.69 -18.78 -8.73
N GLY A 21 2.42 -19.14 -8.47
CA GLY A 21 1.91 -20.50 -8.63
C GLY A 21 2.27 -21.46 -7.49
N SER A 22 2.75 -20.92 -6.38
CA SER A 22 3.17 -21.68 -5.18
C SER A 22 2.67 -20.94 -3.93
N ASN A 23 2.50 -21.68 -2.84
CA ASN A 23 2.18 -21.14 -1.51
C ASN A 23 3.40 -21.16 -0.57
N GLU A 24 4.60 -21.28 -1.13
CA GLU A 24 5.83 -21.24 -0.36
C GLU A 24 6.35 -19.81 -0.21
N ASP A 25 7.02 -19.54 0.92
CA ASP A 25 7.74 -18.30 1.15
C ASP A 25 8.93 -18.15 0.18
N ARG A 26 9.28 -16.91 -0.12
CA ARG A 26 10.47 -16.57 -0.92
C ARG A 26 11.30 -15.53 -0.21
N GLU A 27 12.53 -15.86 0.10
CA GLU A 27 13.50 -14.96 0.73
C GLU A 27 14.25 -14.09 -0.29
N TRP A 28 14.28 -14.53 -1.56
CA TRP A 28 14.78 -13.78 -2.71
C TRP A 28 13.64 -13.27 -3.58
N VAL A 29 13.88 -12.21 -4.32
CA VAL A 29 12.93 -11.70 -5.31
C VAL A 29 12.62 -12.78 -6.37
N CYS A 30 11.35 -12.90 -6.74
CA CYS A 30 10.86 -13.83 -7.73
C CYS A 30 10.01 -13.13 -8.78
N VAL A 31 10.12 -13.52 -10.03
CA VAL A 31 9.29 -12.98 -11.13
C VAL A 31 7.87 -13.53 -11.03
N VAL A 32 6.88 -12.65 -11.12
CA VAL A 32 5.46 -13.01 -11.27
C VAL A 32 5.20 -13.25 -12.77
N LYS A 33 5.46 -14.47 -13.23
CA LYS A 33 5.47 -14.81 -14.66
C LYS A 33 4.13 -14.61 -15.36
N ALA A 34 3.03 -14.82 -14.64
CA ALA A 34 1.67 -14.65 -15.18
C ALA A 34 1.36 -13.24 -15.64
N LEU A 35 2.11 -12.23 -15.19
CA LEU A 35 1.93 -10.83 -15.57
C LEU A 35 2.91 -10.34 -16.64
N GLN A 36 3.82 -11.18 -17.14
CA GLN A 36 4.86 -10.77 -18.11
C GLN A 36 4.30 -10.30 -19.46
N SER A 37 3.16 -10.81 -19.88
CA SER A 37 2.50 -10.44 -21.13
C SER A 37 1.67 -9.15 -21.03
N TYR A 38 1.54 -8.59 -19.83
CA TYR A 38 0.75 -7.39 -19.57
C TYR A 38 1.64 -6.19 -19.25
N LYS A 39 1.19 -5.01 -19.66
CA LYS A 39 1.83 -3.74 -19.31
C LYS A 39 1.30 -3.27 -17.96
N VAL A 40 1.90 -3.75 -16.89
CA VAL A 40 1.55 -3.35 -15.52
C VAL A 40 2.17 -1.99 -15.19
N ARG A 41 1.35 -1.04 -14.74
CA ARG A 41 1.82 0.29 -14.32
C ARG A 41 1.80 0.49 -12.81
N SER A 42 1.03 -0.32 -12.05
CA SER A 42 0.89 -0.20 -10.61
C SER A 42 0.68 -1.55 -9.96
N VAL A 43 1.25 -1.73 -8.78
CA VAL A 43 1.02 -2.87 -7.90
C VAL A 43 0.68 -2.39 -6.50
N VAL A 44 -0.17 -3.12 -5.80
CA VAL A 44 -0.56 -2.86 -4.41
C VAL A 44 -0.50 -4.16 -3.63
N ALA A 45 0.09 -4.11 -2.45
CA ALA A 45 0.16 -5.24 -1.54
C ALA A 45 -0.70 -4.97 -0.31
N GLY A 46 -1.58 -5.88 0.02
CA GLY A 46 -2.43 -5.81 1.19
C GLY A 46 -1.94 -6.69 2.33
N SER A 47 -2.81 -6.97 3.28
CA SER A 47 -2.46 -7.80 4.44
C SER A 47 -2.06 -9.22 4.01
N ARG A 48 -2.86 -9.87 3.14
CA ARG A 48 -2.69 -11.26 2.70
C ARG A 48 -2.96 -11.45 1.21
N ASN A 49 -3.08 -10.37 0.45
CA ASN A 49 -3.43 -10.37 -0.96
C ASN A 49 -2.71 -9.25 -1.70
N SER A 50 -2.78 -9.31 -3.02
CA SER A 50 -2.08 -8.43 -3.93
C SER A 50 -2.95 -8.04 -5.12
N LEU A 51 -2.66 -6.91 -5.75
CA LEU A 51 -3.30 -6.52 -7.00
C LEU A 51 -2.31 -5.82 -7.93
N ALA A 52 -2.64 -5.85 -9.21
CA ALA A 52 -1.94 -5.12 -10.26
C ALA A 52 -2.92 -4.41 -11.18
N ILE A 53 -2.56 -3.21 -11.61
CA ILE A 53 -3.31 -2.41 -12.58
C ILE A 53 -2.46 -2.27 -13.84
N CYS A 54 -3.04 -2.59 -14.99
CA CYS A 54 -2.41 -2.43 -16.28
C CYS A 54 -2.66 -1.04 -16.89
N ASP A 55 -1.87 -0.66 -17.89
CA ASP A 55 -2.01 0.63 -18.58
C ASP A 55 -3.38 0.83 -19.21
N ASP A 56 -4.02 -0.26 -19.67
CA ASP A 56 -5.38 -0.25 -20.23
C ASP A 56 -6.49 -0.26 -19.18
N GLY A 57 -6.14 -0.26 -17.90
CA GLY A 57 -7.10 -0.23 -16.78
C GLY A 57 -7.57 -1.60 -16.31
N LYS A 58 -7.06 -2.70 -16.87
CA LYS A 58 -7.35 -4.05 -16.35
C LYS A 58 -6.80 -4.22 -14.95
N LEU A 59 -7.58 -4.85 -14.08
CA LEU A 59 -7.25 -5.13 -12.70
C LEU A 59 -7.09 -6.64 -12.49
N PHE A 60 -5.95 -7.03 -11.90
CA PHE A 60 -5.66 -8.39 -11.49
C PHE A 60 -5.53 -8.47 -9.98
N THR A 61 -6.05 -9.53 -9.38
CA THR A 61 -5.93 -9.81 -7.94
C THR A 61 -5.49 -11.24 -7.71
N TRP A 62 -4.82 -11.48 -6.58
CA TRP A 62 -4.41 -12.80 -6.13
C TRP A 62 -4.14 -12.81 -4.62
N GLY A 63 -4.05 -14.00 -4.06
CA GLY A 63 -3.84 -14.21 -2.65
C GLY A 63 -5.11 -14.67 -1.93
N TRP A 64 -5.22 -14.30 -0.67
CA TRP A 64 -6.29 -14.70 0.22
C TRP A 64 -7.67 -14.17 -0.21
N ASN A 65 -8.71 -15.04 -0.16
CA ASN A 65 -10.05 -14.72 -0.65
C ASN A 65 -11.20 -15.16 0.26
N GLN A 66 -10.96 -15.39 1.54
CA GLN A 66 -12.03 -15.86 2.44
C GLN A 66 -13.12 -14.83 2.69
N ARG A 67 -12.87 -13.55 2.40
CA ARG A 67 -13.83 -12.44 2.51
C ARG A 67 -14.25 -11.86 1.17
N GLY A 68 -13.95 -12.55 0.08
CA GLY A 68 -14.20 -12.03 -1.26
C GLY A 68 -13.27 -10.89 -1.68
N THR A 69 -12.11 -10.78 -1.06
CA THR A 69 -11.12 -9.70 -1.29
C THR A 69 -10.50 -9.72 -2.67
N LEU A 70 -10.65 -10.79 -3.45
CA LEU A 70 -10.17 -10.86 -4.82
C LEU A 70 -11.18 -10.30 -5.84
N GLY A 71 -12.45 -10.12 -5.47
CA GLY A 71 -13.48 -9.60 -6.37
C GLY A 71 -13.89 -10.59 -7.47
N HIS A 72 -13.67 -11.89 -7.25
CA HIS A 72 -14.02 -12.98 -8.16
C HIS A 72 -15.36 -13.63 -7.76
N PRO A 73 -15.96 -14.49 -8.63
CA PRO A 73 -17.19 -15.20 -8.29
C PRO A 73 -17.12 -15.90 -6.92
N PRO A 74 -18.28 -16.05 -6.22
CA PRO A 74 -18.31 -16.51 -4.83
C PRO A 74 -17.68 -17.88 -4.57
N GLU A 75 -17.65 -18.74 -5.57
CA GLU A 75 -17.03 -20.08 -5.53
C GLU A 75 -15.49 -20.04 -5.62
N THR A 76 -14.91 -18.89 -5.94
CA THR A 76 -13.46 -18.75 -6.08
C THR A 76 -12.77 -18.86 -4.73
N LYS A 77 -11.77 -19.72 -4.67
CA LYS A 77 -10.92 -19.90 -3.50
C LYS A 77 -9.75 -18.91 -3.52
N THR A 78 -8.92 -18.97 -2.49
CA THR A 78 -7.60 -18.35 -2.48
C THR A 78 -6.83 -18.74 -3.73
N GLU A 79 -6.22 -17.78 -4.42
CA GLU A 79 -5.49 -17.97 -5.67
C GLU A 79 -4.03 -17.57 -5.52
N ASN A 80 -3.13 -18.42 -6.04
CA ASN A 80 -1.69 -18.13 -6.04
C ASN A 80 -1.16 -17.69 -7.42
N ILE A 81 -2.06 -17.39 -8.34
CA ILE A 81 -1.75 -16.82 -9.67
C ILE A 81 -2.66 -15.60 -9.90
N PRO A 82 -2.11 -14.48 -10.42
CA PRO A 82 -2.92 -13.34 -10.80
C PRO A 82 -4.07 -13.69 -11.73
N SER A 83 -5.24 -13.17 -11.41
CA SER A 83 -6.46 -13.40 -12.19
C SER A 83 -7.22 -12.08 -12.37
N GLN A 84 -7.70 -11.82 -13.58
CA GLN A 84 -8.41 -10.57 -13.89
C GLN A 84 -9.74 -10.49 -13.16
N VAL A 85 -10.05 -9.33 -12.60
CA VAL A 85 -11.35 -9.01 -12.00
C VAL A 85 -12.34 -8.72 -13.13
N LYS A 86 -13.08 -9.73 -13.56
CA LYS A 86 -13.99 -9.65 -14.73
C LYS A 86 -15.15 -8.70 -14.52
N ALA A 87 -15.62 -8.53 -13.28
CA ALA A 87 -16.69 -7.60 -12.96
C ALA A 87 -16.33 -6.13 -13.26
N LEU A 88 -15.04 -5.81 -13.35
CA LEU A 88 -14.51 -4.48 -13.68
C LEU A 88 -13.88 -4.42 -15.08
N ALA A 89 -14.12 -5.41 -15.94
CA ALA A 89 -13.50 -5.50 -17.25
C ALA A 89 -13.91 -4.34 -18.20
N ASN A 90 -15.07 -3.74 -17.99
CA ASN A 90 -15.61 -2.68 -18.85
C ASN A 90 -15.29 -1.27 -18.34
N VAL A 91 -14.53 -1.15 -17.27
CA VAL A 91 -14.11 0.15 -16.71
C VAL A 91 -12.58 0.23 -16.69
N LYS A 92 -12.06 1.44 -16.84
CA LYS A 92 -10.63 1.68 -16.78
C LYS A 92 -10.24 2.06 -15.36
N ILE A 93 -9.74 1.10 -14.59
CA ILE A 93 -9.24 1.35 -13.23
C ILE A 93 -7.92 2.12 -13.33
N VAL A 94 -7.80 3.19 -12.55
CA VAL A 94 -6.61 4.06 -12.53
C VAL A 94 -5.85 4.01 -11.23
N GLN A 95 -6.51 3.62 -10.13
CA GLN A 95 -5.86 3.49 -8.82
C GLN A 95 -6.70 2.54 -7.96
N ALA A 96 -6.06 1.82 -7.06
CA ALA A 96 -6.72 0.90 -6.15
C ALA A 96 -5.97 0.83 -4.82
N ALA A 97 -6.66 0.36 -3.78
CA ALA A 97 -6.12 0.17 -2.45
C ALA A 97 -6.62 -1.14 -1.85
N ILE A 98 -5.80 -1.76 -1.03
CA ILE A 98 -6.13 -2.95 -0.27
C ILE A 98 -5.98 -2.63 1.21
N GLY A 99 -7.05 -2.84 1.96
CA GLY A 99 -7.04 -2.74 3.42
C GLY A 99 -6.82 -4.07 4.12
N GLY A 100 -7.20 -4.15 5.39
CA GLY A 100 -7.14 -5.39 6.16
C GLY A 100 -8.10 -6.47 5.63
N TRP A 101 -9.29 -6.07 5.21
CA TRP A 101 -10.38 -6.99 4.88
C TRP A 101 -11.13 -6.65 3.60
N HIS A 102 -10.81 -5.54 2.94
CA HIS A 102 -11.55 -5.06 1.78
C HIS A 102 -10.64 -4.33 0.80
N CYS A 103 -11.15 -4.08 -0.38
CA CYS A 103 -10.47 -3.37 -1.46
C CYS A 103 -11.33 -2.22 -1.97
N LEU A 104 -10.68 -1.19 -2.46
CA LEU A 104 -11.28 -0.07 -3.17
C LEU A 104 -10.55 0.15 -4.49
N ALA A 105 -11.29 0.61 -5.49
CA ALA A 105 -10.73 1.04 -6.77
C ALA A 105 -11.44 2.28 -7.28
N VAL A 106 -10.78 3.07 -8.10
CA VAL A 106 -11.35 4.21 -8.79
C VAL A 106 -11.04 4.12 -10.29
N ASP A 107 -12.04 4.43 -11.13
CA ASP A 107 -11.87 4.47 -12.56
C ASP A 107 -11.51 5.87 -13.08
N ASP A 108 -11.25 5.99 -14.38
CA ASP A 108 -10.86 7.25 -15.03
C ASP A 108 -11.97 8.32 -15.04
N GLN A 109 -13.21 7.95 -14.71
CA GLN A 109 -14.34 8.87 -14.55
C GLN A 109 -14.56 9.32 -13.09
N GLY A 110 -13.71 8.89 -12.17
CA GLY A 110 -13.86 9.21 -10.76
C GLY A 110 -14.91 8.39 -10.03
N ARG A 111 -15.34 7.27 -10.58
CA ARG A 111 -16.27 6.34 -9.94
C ARG A 111 -15.50 5.38 -9.06
N ALA A 112 -15.96 5.22 -7.82
CA ALA A 112 -15.34 4.32 -6.85
C ALA A 112 -16.10 2.99 -6.76
N TYR A 113 -15.34 1.93 -6.50
CA TYR A 113 -15.80 0.56 -6.34
C TYR A 113 -15.24 -0.04 -5.06
N ALA A 114 -15.99 -0.94 -4.43
CA ALA A 114 -15.58 -1.63 -3.22
C ALA A 114 -15.96 -3.11 -3.27
N TRP A 115 -15.16 -3.94 -2.62
CA TRP A 115 -15.43 -5.36 -2.43
C TRP A 115 -14.63 -5.90 -1.23
N GLY A 116 -14.99 -7.11 -0.79
CA GLY A 116 -14.38 -7.75 0.35
C GLY A 116 -15.26 -7.72 1.59
N GLY A 117 -14.65 -7.76 2.78
CA GLY A 117 -15.36 -7.72 4.04
C GLY A 117 -16.14 -6.43 4.24
N ASN A 118 -17.37 -6.55 4.75
CA ASN A 118 -18.26 -5.40 4.98
C ASN A 118 -18.90 -5.43 6.37
N GLU A 119 -18.24 -6.06 7.31
CA GLU A 119 -18.77 -6.21 8.68
C GLU A 119 -19.02 -4.86 9.36
N TYR A 120 -18.26 -3.84 9.01
CA TYR A 120 -18.36 -2.48 9.56
C TYR A 120 -18.91 -1.46 8.57
N GLY A 121 -19.43 -1.89 7.42
CA GLY A 121 -19.89 -1.02 6.37
C GLY A 121 -18.76 -0.41 5.51
N GLN A 122 -17.53 -0.95 5.57
CA GLN A 122 -16.37 -0.41 4.88
C GLN A 122 -16.46 -0.49 3.34
N CYS A 123 -17.34 -1.33 2.80
CA CYS A 123 -17.63 -1.37 1.37
C CYS A 123 -18.75 -0.41 0.93
N GLY A 124 -19.31 0.37 1.86
CA GLY A 124 -20.37 1.34 1.54
C GLY A 124 -21.79 0.78 1.57
N GLU A 125 -21.96 -0.46 2.02
CA GLU A 125 -23.26 -1.10 2.21
C GLU A 125 -23.57 -1.22 3.70
N GLU A 126 -24.86 -1.13 4.06
CA GLU A 126 -25.29 -1.42 5.43
C GLU A 126 -24.94 -2.87 5.75
N PRO A 127 -24.20 -3.13 6.85
CA PRO A 127 -23.97 -4.50 7.28
C PRO A 127 -25.28 -5.14 7.73
N GLU A 128 -25.51 -6.38 7.34
CA GLU A 128 -26.70 -7.12 7.77
C GLU A 128 -26.75 -7.24 9.29
N ARG A 129 -27.90 -6.93 9.88
CA ARG A 129 -28.13 -7.03 11.32
C ARG A 129 -28.26 -8.48 11.76
N LYS A 130 -27.70 -8.79 12.93
CA LYS A 130 -27.76 -10.13 13.52
C LYS A 130 -29.19 -10.66 13.80
N ASP A 131 -30.20 -9.81 13.73
CA ASP A 131 -31.56 -10.13 14.15
C ASP A 131 -32.43 -10.74 13.04
N ASP A 132 -31.95 -10.73 11.80
CA ASP A 132 -32.64 -11.40 10.69
C ASP A 132 -32.15 -12.84 10.55
N THR A 133 -32.80 -13.75 11.27
CA THR A 133 -32.48 -15.19 11.24
C THR A 133 -32.93 -15.90 9.96
N SER A 134 -33.58 -15.20 9.07
CA SER A 134 -34.18 -15.79 7.84
C SER A 134 -33.19 -15.89 6.66
N ARG A 135 -32.01 -15.25 6.73
CA ARG A 135 -31.00 -15.27 5.66
C ARG A 135 -29.59 -15.48 6.23
N PRO A 136 -28.70 -16.18 5.50
CA PRO A 136 -27.29 -16.22 5.90
C PRO A 136 -26.73 -14.79 5.87
N LEU A 137 -26.07 -14.40 6.97
CA LEU A 137 -25.44 -13.09 7.11
C LEU A 137 -24.43 -12.85 5.97
N ARG A 138 -24.76 -11.98 5.06
CA ARG A 138 -23.81 -11.50 4.04
C ARG A 138 -22.97 -10.37 4.62
N ARG A 139 -21.83 -10.74 5.21
CA ARG A 139 -20.84 -9.77 5.72
C ARG A 139 -19.82 -9.35 4.68
N ASP A 140 -19.89 -9.91 3.49
CA ASP A 140 -18.89 -9.76 2.46
C ASP A 140 -19.55 -9.32 1.15
N ILE A 141 -18.89 -8.37 0.47
CA ILE A 141 -19.23 -7.95 -0.89
C ILE A 141 -18.25 -8.64 -1.82
N VAL A 142 -18.65 -9.77 -2.36
CA VAL A 142 -17.75 -10.64 -3.15
C VAL A 142 -17.49 -10.08 -4.56
N ILE A 143 -18.52 -9.52 -5.20
CA ILE A 143 -18.40 -8.91 -6.52
C ILE A 143 -18.26 -7.40 -6.36
N PRO A 144 -17.24 -6.78 -6.96
CA PRO A 144 -17.07 -5.33 -6.92
C PRO A 144 -18.32 -4.57 -7.32
N GLN A 145 -18.68 -3.56 -6.52
CA GLN A 145 -19.84 -2.71 -6.77
C GLN A 145 -19.52 -1.25 -6.53
N ARG A 146 -20.31 -0.36 -7.09
CA ARG A 146 -20.18 1.08 -6.88
C ARG A 146 -20.36 1.44 -5.41
N CYS A 147 -19.45 2.28 -4.92
CA CYS A 147 -19.56 2.91 -3.60
C CYS A 147 -19.43 4.43 -3.76
N ALA A 148 -19.89 5.20 -2.76
CA ALA A 148 -19.84 6.67 -2.74
C ALA A 148 -20.30 7.30 -4.07
N PRO A 149 -21.51 6.96 -4.59
CA PRO A 149 -21.91 7.30 -5.98
C PRO A 149 -22.09 8.79 -6.23
N LYS A 150 -22.19 9.61 -5.17
CA LYS A 150 -22.33 11.08 -5.28
C LYS A 150 -20.99 11.82 -5.35
N LEU A 151 -19.87 11.12 -5.16
CA LEU A 151 -18.54 11.70 -5.13
C LEU A 151 -17.80 11.46 -6.45
N VAL A 152 -17.05 12.47 -6.89
CA VAL A 152 -16.07 12.32 -7.97
C VAL A 152 -14.72 12.10 -7.33
N VAL A 153 -14.25 10.87 -7.34
CA VAL A 153 -13.09 10.41 -6.58
C VAL A 153 -11.81 10.53 -7.40
N ARG A 154 -10.76 11.01 -6.77
CA ARG A 154 -9.41 11.12 -7.32
C ARG A 154 -8.50 10.00 -6.79
N GLN A 155 -8.60 9.66 -5.50
CA GLN A 155 -7.79 8.64 -4.85
C GLN A 155 -8.63 7.86 -3.85
N VAL A 156 -8.41 6.56 -3.76
CA VAL A 156 -8.97 5.67 -2.74
C VAL A 156 -7.87 5.16 -1.82
N ALA A 157 -8.21 4.96 -0.55
CA ALA A 157 -7.33 4.34 0.43
C ALA A 157 -8.16 3.47 1.40
N ALA A 158 -7.61 2.35 1.82
CA ALA A 158 -8.30 1.38 2.65
C ALA A 158 -7.49 1.07 3.92
N GLY A 159 -8.11 1.19 5.06
CA GLY A 159 -7.53 0.83 6.36
C GLY A 159 -7.91 -0.59 6.79
N GLY A 160 -7.74 -0.90 8.07
CA GLY A 160 -8.11 -2.21 8.62
C GLY A 160 -9.60 -2.50 8.42
N THR A 161 -10.45 -1.56 8.78
CA THR A 161 -11.91 -1.70 8.75
C THR A 161 -12.63 -0.43 8.27
N HIS A 162 -11.91 0.51 7.68
CA HIS A 162 -12.48 1.77 7.18
C HIS A 162 -11.95 2.09 5.78
N SER A 163 -12.66 2.99 5.11
CA SER A 163 -12.33 3.48 3.77
C SER A 163 -12.21 4.99 3.78
N VAL A 164 -11.28 5.51 3.00
CA VAL A 164 -11.04 6.94 2.84
C VAL A 164 -10.90 7.25 1.35
N VAL A 165 -11.55 8.32 0.89
CA VAL A 165 -11.40 8.80 -0.48
C VAL A 165 -11.06 10.28 -0.49
N LEU A 166 -10.25 10.66 -1.47
CA LEU A 166 -9.96 12.04 -1.82
C LEU A 166 -10.75 12.37 -3.08
N THR A 167 -11.56 13.43 -3.04
CA THR A 167 -12.31 13.90 -4.19
C THR A 167 -11.47 14.80 -5.09
N ARG A 168 -11.90 15.00 -6.33
CA ARG A 168 -11.26 15.93 -7.27
C ARG A 168 -11.30 17.39 -6.80
N GLU A 169 -12.23 17.71 -5.91
CA GLU A 169 -12.32 19.03 -5.25
C GLU A 169 -11.31 19.22 -4.10
N GLY A 170 -10.56 18.19 -3.73
CA GLY A 170 -9.61 18.24 -2.63
C GLY A 170 -10.21 18.00 -1.24
N HIS A 171 -11.40 17.41 -1.18
CA HIS A 171 -12.07 17.02 0.06
C HIS A 171 -11.84 15.54 0.39
N VAL A 172 -11.85 15.21 1.68
CA VAL A 172 -11.65 13.87 2.20
C VAL A 172 -12.94 13.36 2.81
N TRP A 173 -13.36 12.14 2.41
CA TRP A 173 -14.54 11.45 2.91
C TRP A 173 -14.15 10.09 3.45
N THR A 174 -14.86 9.61 4.47
CA THR A 174 -14.59 8.34 5.13
C THR A 174 -15.87 7.60 5.49
N TRP A 175 -15.78 6.28 5.58
CA TRP A 175 -16.83 5.40 6.06
C TRP A 175 -16.24 4.10 6.59
N GLY A 176 -17.07 3.24 7.17
CA GLY A 176 -16.65 2.02 7.87
C GLY A 176 -16.54 2.23 9.37
N GLN A 177 -15.69 1.46 10.03
CA GLN A 177 -15.46 1.62 11.45
C GLN A 177 -14.49 2.76 11.72
N PRO A 178 -14.94 3.84 12.38
CA PRO A 178 -14.03 4.91 12.75
C PRO A 178 -13.08 4.47 13.88
N TRP A 179 -11.96 5.16 13.99
CA TRP A 179 -11.05 5.00 15.10
C TRP A 179 -10.87 6.36 15.84
N PRO A 180 -10.79 6.38 17.17
CA PRO A 180 -10.92 5.23 18.09
C PRO A 180 -12.30 4.63 18.05
N PRO A 181 -12.45 3.30 18.28
CA PRO A 181 -13.75 2.69 18.45
C PRO A 181 -14.36 3.27 19.73
N GLY A 182 -15.48 3.91 19.63
CA GLY A 182 -16.18 4.57 20.72
C GLY A 182 -17.67 4.67 20.42
N ASP A 183 -18.33 5.67 20.94
CA ASP A 183 -19.79 5.89 20.79
C ASP A 183 -20.24 6.20 19.35
N ILE A 184 -19.32 6.27 18.40
CA ILE A 184 -19.62 6.51 16.99
C ILE A 184 -20.10 5.19 16.38
N LYS A 185 -21.34 5.16 15.95
CA LYS A 185 -21.91 4.02 15.23
C LYS A 185 -21.13 3.75 13.95
N GLN A 186 -21.08 2.47 13.57
CA GLN A 186 -20.64 2.06 12.23
C GLN A 186 -21.33 2.91 11.17
N ILE A 187 -20.57 3.44 10.21
CA ILE A 187 -21.09 4.31 9.18
C ILE A 187 -20.83 3.65 7.83
N SER A 188 -21.88 3.25 7.14
CA SER A 188 -21.80 2.71 5.77
C SER A 188 -21.90 3.81 4.70
N VAL A 189 -22.32 5.01 5.08
CA VAL A 189 -22.48 6.16 4.19
C VAL A 189 -21.28 7.08 4.32
N PRO A 190 -20.69 7.58 3.21
CA PRO A 190 -19.58 8.51 3.26
C PRO A 190 -19.89 9.76 4.08
N VAL A 191 -18.98 10.14 4.95
CA VAL A 191 -19.02 11.36 5.77
C VAL A 191 -17.78 12.18 5.48
N ARG A 192 -17.96 13.47 5.22
CA ARG A 192 -16.85 14.38 5.00
C ARG A 192 -16.04 14.59 6.27
N VAL A 193 -14.73 14.43 6.16
CA VAL A 193 -13.79 14.75 7.24
C VAL A 193 -13.68 16.27 7.34
N GLN A 194 -14.08 16.84 8.48
CA GLN A 194 -14.10 18.27 8.70
C GLN A 194 -12.69 18.83 8.89
N GLY A 195 -12.49 20.11 8.47
CA GLY A 195 -11.25 20.84 8.66
C GLY A 195 -10.17 20.59 7.60
N LEU A 196 -10.45 19.80 6.57
CA LEU A 196 -9.52 19.53 5.47
C LEU A 196 -10.02 20.16 4.17
N GLU A 197 -9.18 20.99 3.58
CA GLU A 197 -9.39 21.64 2.28
C GLU A 197 -8.13 21.48 1.43
N ASN A 198 -8.28 21.50 0.11
CA ASN A 198 -7.16 21.47 -0.83
C ASN A 198 -6.17 20.32 -0.57
N VAL A 199 -6.70 19.15 -0.21
CA VAL A 199 -5.88 17.95 -0.03
C VAL A 199 -5.45 17.44 -1.40
N ARG A 200 -4.16 17.11 -1.54
CA ARG A 200 -3.61 16.58 -2.81
C ARG A 200 -3.27 15.09 -2.76
N VAL A 201 -3.03 14.54 -1.59
CA VAL A 201 -2.76 13.11 -1.41
C VAL A 201 -3.16 12.65 -0.01
N ILE A 202 -3.66 11.42 0.08
CA ILE A 202 -3.97 10.73 1.34
C ILE A 202 -3.13 9.47 1.45
N ALA A 203 -2.84 9.06 2.69
CA ALA A 203 -2.27 7.77 3.01
C ALA A 203 -2.97 7.21 4.25
N VAL A 204 -3.33 5.95 4.21
CA VAL A 204 -4.11 5.32 5.27
C VAL A 204 -3.40 4.05 5.73
N GLY A 205 -3.13 3.97 7.02
CA GLY A 205 -2.63 2.77 7.66
C GLY A 205 -3.75 1.87 8.16
N ALA A 206 -3.41 0.90 8.98
CA ALA A 206 -4.42 -0.01 9.52
C ALA A 206 -5.47 0.74 10.37
N PHE A 207 -5.04 1.70 11.19
CA PHE A 207 -5.90 2.40 12.15
C PHE A 207 -5.65 3.91 12.22
N HIS A 208 -4.90 4.48 11.29
CA HIS A 208 -4.64 5.92 11.26
C HIS A 208 -4.62 6.46 9.84
N ASN A 209 -4.72 7.76 9.70
CA ASN A 209 -4.88 8.44 8.43
C ASN A 209 -3.94 9.63 8.35
N LEU A 210 -3.43 9.89 7.16
CA LEU A 210 -2.63 11.06 6.82
C LEU A 210 -3.24 11.77 5.62
N ALA A 211 -3.22 13.09 5.63
CA ALA A 211 -3.62 13.93 4.49
C ALA A 211 -2.63 15.07 4.30
N LEU A 212 -2.10 15.21 3.09
CA LEU A 212 -1.19 16.27 2.72
C LEU A 212 -1.94 17.31 1.88
N GLN A 213 -1.96 18.54 2.35
CA GLN A 213 -2.56 19.66 1.62
C GLN A 213 -1.60 20.22 0.56
N GLU A 214 -2.15 20.94 -0.40
CA GLU A 214 -1.37 21.61 -1.45
C GLU A 214 -0.40 22.67 -0.90
N ASP A 215 -0.71 23.26 0.25
CA ASP A 215 0.17 24.21 0.95
C ASP A 215 1.33 23.55 1.72
N GLY A 216 1.41 22.22 1.71
CA GLY A 216 2.45 21.44 2.37
C GLY A 216 2.12 21.05 3.81
N THR A 217 0.99 21.44 4.37
CA THR A 217 0.58 21.03 5.72
C THR A 217 0.17 19.56 5.72
N LEU A 218 0.74 18.79 6.64
CA LEU A 218 0.42 17.37 6.85
C LEU A 218 -0.50 17.25 8.07
N TRP A 219 -1.63 16.57 7.89
CA TRP A 219 -2.63 16.30 8.90
C TRP A 219 -2.69 14.81 9.21
N ALA A 220 -2.99 14.46 10.46
CA ALA A 220 -3.13 13.08 10.91
C ALA A 220 -4.31 12.94 11.88
N TRP A 221 -4.97 11.77 11.88
CA TRP A 221 -6.02 11.40 12.82
C TRP A 221 -6.14 9.88 12.92
N GLY A 222 -6.76 9.40 13.97
CA GLY A 222 -6.97 7.99 14.25
C GLY A 222 -6.21 7.50 15.48
N ASN A 223 -5.76 6.26 15.44
CA ASN A 223 -4.98 5.62 16.50
C ASN A 223 -3.62 6.29 16.67
N ASN A 224 -3.17 6.43 17.92
CA ASN A 224 -1.88 7.03 18.26
C ASN A 224 -1.12 6.27 19.35
N GLU A 225 -1.42 5.00 19.53
CA GLU A 225 -0.82 4.19 20.60
C GLU A 225 0.72 4.19 20.56
N TYR A 226 1.30 4.27 19.37
CA TYR A 226 2.76 4.28 19.14
C TYR A 226 3.30 5.63 18.68
N GLY A 227 2.49 6.67 18.71
CA GLY A 227 2.89 7.99 18.20
C GLY A 227 2.79 8.14 16.68
N GLN A 228 2.07 7.26 15.98
CA GLN A 228 1.95 7.28 14.51
C GLN A 228 1.29 8.53 13.95
N LEU A 229 0.66 9.35 14.77
CA LEU A 229 0.12 10.64 14.36
C LEU A 229 1.16 11.78 14.32
N GLY A 230 2.31 11.60 14.99
CA GLY A 230 3.35 12.62 14.98
C GLY A 230 3.01 13.89 15.77
N THR A 231 2.24 13.76 16.84
CA THR A 231 1.74 14.88 17.65
C THR A 231 2.53 15.13 18.92
N GLY A 232 3.57 14.32 19.19
CA GLY A 232 4.40 14.40 20.40
C GLY A 232 3.81 13.70 21.62
N ASP A 233 2.69 12.99 21.44
CA ASP A 233 2.02 12.19 22.46
C ASP A 233 1.51 10.86 21.91
N THR A 234 0.78 10.10 22.71
CA THR A 234 0.14 8.83 22.34
C THR A 234 -1.38 8.88 22.46
N GLN A 235 -1.97 10.08 22.46
CA GLN A 235 -3.41 10.26 22.53
C GLN A 235 -4.05 10.13 21.14
N PRO A 236 -5.10 9.31 20.98
CA PRO A 236 -5.80 9.21 19.70
C PRO A 236 -6.53 10.52 19.36
N ARG A 237 -6.77 10.74 18.08
CA ARG A 237 -7.50 11.90 17.57
C ARG A 237 -8.63 11.46 16.67
N SER A 238 -9.85 11.87 16.96
CA SER A 238 -11.00 11.64 16.09
C SER A 238 -11.10 12.65 14.93
N LEU A 239 -10.46 13.81 15.08
CA LEU A 239 -10.39 14.87 14.07
C LEU A 239 -8.95 15.09 13.62
N PRO A 240 -8.74 15.53 12.36
CA PRO A 240 -7.40 15.86 11.88
C PRO A 240 -6.71 16.92 12.74
N ILE A 241 -5.42 16.67 13.00
CA ILE A 241 -4.52 17.57 13.70
C ILE A 241 -3.22 17.69 12.89
N PRO A 242 -2.59 18.88 12.83
CA PRO A 242 -1.32 19.03 12.14
C PRO A 242 -0.22 18.15 12.75
N VAL A 243 0.56 17.48 11.90
CA VAL A 243 1.75 16.75 12.31
C VAL A 243 2.83 17.76 12.70
N GLN A 244 3.48 17.54 13.85
CA GLN A 244 4.53 18.41 14.37
C GLN A 244 5.90 18.05 13.79
N GLY A 245 6.85 18.98 13.83
CA GLY A 245 8.27 18.71 13.53
C GLY A 245 8.64 18.65 12.04
N LEU A 246 7.72 18.99 11.12
CA LEU A 246 7.98 19.02 9.68
C LEU A 246 8.00 20.43 9.09
N SER A 247 8.00 21.44 9.95
CA SER A 247 8.00 22.86 9.54
C SER A 247 9.25 23.20 8.73
N GLY A 248 9.07 23.94 7.64
CA GLY A 248 10.15 24.34 6.74
C GLY A 248 10.56 23.27 5.73
N LEU A 249 9.97 22.09 5.76
CA LEU A 249 10.22 21.03 4.78
C LEU A 249 9.15 21.05 3.69
N THR A 250 9.56 20.81 2.44
CA THR A 250 8.64 20.59 1.32
C THR A 250 8.38 19.11 1.16
N LEU A 251 7.19 18.66 1.55
CA LEU A 251 6.79 17.27 1.44
C LEU A 251 6.24 16.98 0.05
N VAL A 252 6.66 15.87 -0.54
CA VAL A 252 6.22 15.42 -1.88
C VAL A 252 5.41 14.15 -1.84
N ASP A 253 5.57 13.32 -0.80
CA ASP A 253 4.83 12.08 -0.65
C ASP A 253 4.71 11.69 0.82
N ILE A 254 3.73 10.84 1.11
CA ILE A 254 3.44 10.31 2.43
C ILE A 254 3.10 8.82 2.31
N ALA A 255 3.37 8.06 3.36
CA ALA A 255 2.94 6.67 3.46
C ALA A 255 2.56 6.31 4.89
N ALA A 256 1.63 5.40 5.04
CA ALA A 256 1.17 4.87 6.31
C ALA A 256 1.10 3.35 6.25
N GLY A 257 1.70 2.70 7.23
CA GLY A 257 1.68 1.26 7.37
C GLY A 257 0.71 0.80 8.48
N GLY A 258 0.95 -0.40 9.01
CA GLY A 258 0.13 -0.91 10.10
C GLY A 258 0.11 0.02 11.31
N TRP A 259 1.30 0.50 11.72
CA TRP A 259 1.48 1.25 12.95
C TRP A 259 2.49 2.40 12.84
N HIS A 260 2.92 2.74 11.65
CA HIS A 260 3.94 3.77 11.43
C HIS A 260 3.62 4.65 10.23
N SER A 261 4.31 5.75 10.14
CA SER A 261 4.10 6.77 9.12
C SER A 261 5.43 7.27 8.58
N THR A 262 5.43 7.70 7.33
CA THR A 262 6.57 8.35 6.70
C THR A 262 6.16 9.55 5.88
N ALA A 263 7.07 10.51 5.76
CA ALA A 263 6.97 11.64 4.85
C ALA A 263 8.27 11.76 4.06
N LEU A 264 8.15 12.08 2.79
CA LEU A 264 9.25 12.23 1.86
C LEU A 264 9.36 13.69 1.43
N THR A 265 10.56 14.24 1.52
CA THR A 265 10.86 15.61 1.09
C THR A 265 11.26 15.68 -0.39
N ASP A 266 11.20 16.88 -0.97
CA ASP A 266 11.56 17.13 -2.37
C ASP A 266 13.05 16.92 -2.67
N ASP A 267 13.91 16.97 -1.65
CA ASP A 267 15.34 16.68 -1.76
C ASP A 267 15.70 15.21 -1.45
N GLY A 268 14.71 14.33 -1.38
CA GLY A 268 14.92 12.89 -1.24
C GLY A 268 15.19 12.41 0.18
N GLU A 269 14.86 13.19 1.20
CA GLU A 269 14.98 12.81 2.60
C GLU A 269 13.72 12.15 3.12
N VAL A 270 13.87 11.13 3.96
CA VAL A 270 12.79 10.38 4.60
C VAL A 270 12.68 10.77 6.07
N HIS A 271 11.49 11.07 6.52
CA HIS A 271 11.12 11.23 7.92
C HIS A 271 10.17 10.11 8.33
N GLY A 272 10.41 9.49 9.48
CA GLY A 272 9.59 8.38 9.98
C GLY A 272 9.18 8.60 11.43
N TRP A 273 8.01 8.08 11.80
CA TRP A 273 7.48 8.10 13.15
C TRP A 273 6.46 6.99 13.38
N GLY A 274 6.08 6.79 14.61
CA GLY A 274 5.19 5.72 15.03
C GLY A 274 5.96 4.54 15.63
N ARG A 275 5.45 3.33 15.40
CA ARG A 275 6.00 2.11 16.00
C ARG A 275 7.36 1.78 15.44
N GLY A 276 8.34 1.65 16.35
CA GLY A 276 9.73 1.33 15.98
C GLY A 276 10.10 -0.15 16.12
N GLU A 277 9.27 -0.96 16.73
CA GLU A 277 9.53 -2.39 16.94
C GLU A 277 9.90 -3.08 15.64
N HIS A 278 10.81 -4.03 15.69
CA HIS A 278 11.43 -4.72 14.56
C HIS A 278 12.31 -3.85 13.66
N GLY A 279 12.48 -2.57 13.96
CA GLY A 279 13.30 -1.67 13.16
C GLY A 279 12.61 -1.11 11.92
N ARG A 280 11.27 -1.14 11.84
CA ARG A 280 10.49 -0.68 10.68
C ARG A 280 10.64 0.81 10.34
N LEU A 281 11.22 1.60 11.23
CA LEU A 281 11.48 3.03 10.99
C LEU A 281 12.84 3.31 10.34
N GLY A 282 13.76 2.33 10.36
CA GLY A 282 15.06 2.47 9.67
C GLY A 282 16.13 3.23 10.46
N PHE A 283 16.05 3.28 11.79
CA PHE A 283 17.04 3.97 12.66
C PHE A 283 18.19 3.09 13.11
N GLY A 284 18.35 1.90 12.51
CA GLY A 284 19.40 0.95 12.85
C GLY A 284 19.01 -0.02 13.95
N ASP A 285 19.90 -0.99 14.22
CA ASP A 285 19.62 -2.05 15.19
C ASP A 285 19.79 -1.60 16.64
N ASN A 286 20.41 -0.45 16.86
CA ASN A 286 20.59 0.13 18.19
C ASN A 286 19.44 1.04 18.63
N ASP A 287 18.53 1.39 17.73
CA ASP A 287 17.36 2.23 18.04
C ASP A 287 16.11 1.69 17.34
N LYS A 288 15.41 0.81 18.03
CA LYS A 288 14.11 0.25 17.63
C LYS A 288 12.96 0.83 18.47
N SER A 289 13.16 1.96 19.10
CA SER A 289 12.14 2.65 19.88
C SER A 289 11.10 3.30 18.98
N SER A 290 9.87 3.41 19.50
CA SER A 290 8.80 4.16 18.83
C SER A 290 9.06 5.66 18.91
N LYS A 291 8.62 6.41 17.91
CA LYS A 291 8.82 7.86 17.80
C LYS A 291 7.47 8.57 17.77
N MET A 292 7.23 9.46 18.71
CA MET A 292 6.00 10.27 18.75
C MET A 292 6.06 11.53 17.90
N LEU A 293 7.24 11.86 17.38
CA LEU A 293 7.48 12.97 16.47
C LEU A 293 8.25 12.50 15.24
N PRO A 294 8.01 13.07 14.06
CA PRO A 294 8.81 12.79 12.88
C PRO A 294 10.30 13.00 13.12
N GLN A 295 11.10 12.04 12.68
CA GLN A 295 12.55 12.10 12.74
C GLN A 295 13.14 11.72 11.39
N LYS A 296 14.19 12.42 10.97
CA LYS A 296 14.93 12.09 9.76
C LYS A 296 15.58 10.71 9.89
N VAL A 297 15.39 9.89 8.87
CA VAL A 297 16.02 8.57 8.77
C VAL A 297 17.44 8.76 8.22
N HIS A 298 18.41 8.97 9.12
CA HIS A 298 19.80 9.30 8.76
C HIS A 298 20.47 8.22 7.92
N LEU A 299 20.11 6.95 8.12
CA LEU A 299 20.71 5.82 7.40
C LEU A 299 20.29 5.76 5.92
N LEU A 300 19.32 6.57 5.49
CA LEU A 300 18.94 6.79 4.10
C LEU A 300 19.46 8.11 3.54
N ALA A 301 20.23 8.87 4.31
CA ALA A 301 20.77 10.16 3.86
C ALA A 301 21.67 9.98 2.62
N GLY A 302 21.47 10.84 1.62
CA GLY A 302 22.24 10.80 0.37
C GLY A 302 21.76 9.79 -0.67
N GLU A 303 20.75 8.98 -0.37
CA GLU A 303 20.23 7.97 -1.31
C GLU A 303 19.21 8.51 -2.32
N ASP A 304 18.80 9.76 -2.19
CA ASP A 304 17.82 10.41 -3.08
C ASP A 304 16.55 9.57 -3.24
N ILE A 305 15.81 9.41 -2.16
CA ILE A 305 14.60 8.57 -2.11
C ILE A 305 13.46 9.27 -2.83
N VAL A 306 12.75 8.54 -3.68
CA VAL A 306 11.60 9.01 -4.47
C VAL A 306 10.28 8.36 -4.07
N GLN A 307 10.31 7.24 -3.33
CA GLN A 307 9.13 6.58 -2.81
C GLN A 307 9.48 5.83 -1.51
N VAL A 308 8.56 5.83 -0.56
CA VAL A 308 8.58 4.92 0.59
C VAL A 308 7.26 4.18 0.63
N SER A 309 7.30 2.87 0.83
CA SER A 309 6.12 2.05 1.08
C SER A 309 6.21 1.44 2.48
N CYS A 310 5.15 1.59 3.25
CA CYS A 310 5.05 1.10 4.62
C CYS A 310 4.10 -0.09 4.67
N GLY A 311 4.60 -1.24 5.11
CA GLY A 311 3.80 -2.44 5.31
C GLY A 311 3.31 -2.61 6.75
N GLY A 312 2.89 -3.82 7.10
CA GLY A 312 2.46 -4.14 8.47
C GLY A 312 3.59 -4.01 9.48
N THR A 313 4.76 -4.53 9.14
CA THR A 313 5.92 -4.61 10.05
C THR A 313 7.25 -4.28 9.39
N HIS A 314 7.25 -3.85 8.13
CA HIS A 314 8.45 -3.51 7.37
C HIS A 314 8.21 -2.31 6.47
N SER A 315 9.28 -1.78 5.92
CA SER A 315 9.25 -0.64 5.00
C SER A 315 10.26 -0.86 3.88
N VAL A 316 10.01 -0.26 2.73
CA VAL A 316 10.94 -0.21 1.60
C VAL A 316 11.02 1.22 1.09
N ALA A 317 12.24 1.73 0.95
CA ALA A 317 12.53 3.00 0.31
C ALA A 317 13.13 2.75 -1.08
N LEU A 318 12.68 3.51 -2.05
CA LEU A 318 13.12 3.43 -3.45
C LEU A 318 13.88 4.70 -3.80
N SER A 319 15.11 4.55 -4.28
CA SER A 319 15.92 5.68 -4.76
C SER A 319 15.59 6.05 -6.21
N ARG A 320 15.96 7.26 -6.61
CA ARG A 320 15.81 7.75 -8.00
C ARG A 320 16.55 6.86 -8.99
N GLU A 321 17.67 6.28 -8.60
CA GLU A 321 18.46 5.37 -9.44
C GLU A 321 17.86 3.96 -9.53
N GLY A 322 16.77 3.67 -8.80
CA GLY A 322 16.08 2.40 -8.87
C GLY A 322 16.56 1.34 -7.86
N HIS A 323 17.31 1.74 -6.83
CA HIS A 323 17.71 0.86 -5.73
C HIS A 323 16.61 0.81 -4.66
N MET A 324 16.32 -0.38 -4.16
CA MET A 324 15.38 -0.59 -3.07
C MET A 324 16.14 -0.87 -1.78
N PHE A 325 15.77 -0.20 -0.69
CA PHE A 325 16.31 -0.41 0.65
C PHE A 325 15.18 -0.86 1.56
N SER A 326 15.25 -2.08 2.09
CA SER A 326 14.24 -2.63 2.99
C SER A 326 14.74 -2.64 4.43
N PHE A 327 13.81 -2.57 5.38
CA PHE A 327 14.09 -2.62 6.82
C PHE A 327 12.81 -2.99 7.58
N GLY A 328 13.00 -3.54 8.77
CA GLY A 328 11.92 -4.00 9.62
C GLY A 328 11.97 -5.50 9.89
N ARG A 329 10.79 -6.10 10.09
CA ARG A 329 10.66 -7.52 10.38
C ARG A 329 11.02 -8.36 9.16
N GLY A 330 11.89 -9.37 9.37
CA GLY A 330 12.41 -10.21 8.30
C GLY A 330 11.81 -11.60 8.20
N ASP A 331 10.84 -11.95 9.06
CA ASP A 331 10.16 -13.23 9.00
C ASP A 331 9.56 -13.46 7.62
N HIS A 332 9.54 -14.71 7.17
CA HIS A 332 9.08 -15.11 5.83
C HIS A 332 9.92 -14.56 4.66
N GLY A 333 11.03 -13.90 4.92
CA GLY A 333 11.90 -13.33 3.89
C GLY A 333 11.39 -12.03 3.26
N ARG A 334 10.48 -11.31 3.91
CA ARG A 334 9.83 -10.09 3.37
C ARG A 334 10.77 -8.92 3.07
N LEU A 335 12.02 -8.97 3.57
CA LEU A 335 13.03 -7.96 3.27
C LEU A 335 13.83 -8.24 1.99
N GLY A 336 13.79 -9.49 1.48
CA GLY A 336 14.39 -9.83 0.18
C GLY A 336 15.90 -10.05 0.17
N TYR A 337 16.52 -10.35 1.32
CA TYR A 337 17.98 -10.53 1.45
C TYR A 337 18.46 -11.97 1.26
N GLY A 338 17.56 -12.90 0.94
CA GLY A 338 17.87 -14.33 0.88
C GLY A 338 17.97 -15.00 2.24
N ARG A 339 17.50 -14.35 3.30
CA ARG A 339 17.50 -14.85 4.66
C ARG A 339 16.42 -14.16 5.51
N LYS A 340 16.06 -14.78 6.62
CA LYS A 340 15.06 -14.27 7.57
C LYS A 340 15.73 -13.43 8.64
N VAL A 341 16.17 -12.24 8.28
CA VAL A 341 16.84 -11.30 9.19
C VAL A 341 15.91 -10.12 9.47
N THR A 342 15.69 -9.80 10.74
CA THR A 342 15.01 -8.58 11.21
C THR A 342 16.06 -7.52 11.50
N THR A 343 15.93 -6.35 10.88
CA THR A 343 16.92 -5.28 11.02
C THR A 343 16.31 -3.90 10.86
N GLY A 344 16.79 -2.95 11.69
CA GLY A 344 16.52 -1.53 11.52
C GLY A 344 17.48 -0.83 10.57
N GLN A 345 18.51 -1.53 10.09
CA GLN A 345 19.46 -1.01 9.10
C GLN A 345 18.87 -1.13 7.71
N PRO A 346 18.58 -0.03 6.99
CA PRO A 346 18.22 -0.10 5.59
C PRO A 346 19.33 -0.77 4.78
N MET A 347 18.97 -1.82 4.05
CA MET A 347 19.90 -2.58 3.22
C MET A 347 19.30 -2.74 1.83
N GLU A 348 20.16 -2.69 0.80
CA GLU A 348 19.75 -2.85 -0.58
C GLU A 348 19.19 -4.26 -0.84
N VAL A 349 18.07 -4.32 -1.55
CA VAL A 349 17.45 -5.56 -2.00
C VAL A 349 18.05 -5.95 -3.34
N PRO A 350 18.77 -7.09 -3.44
CA PRO A 350 19.32 -7.54 -4.73
C PRO A 350 18.19 -7.98 -5.66
N ILE A 351 18.28 -7.60 -6.94
CA ILE A 351 17.34 -8.04 -7.98
C ILE A 351 18.01 -9.17 -8.77
N ASN A 352 18.03 -10.37 -8.20
CA ASN A 352 18.69 -11.57 -8.75
C ASN A 352 17.73 -12.35 -9.65
N ILE A 353 17.31 -11.77 -10.77
CA ILE A 353 16.46 -12.41 -11.75
C ILE A 353 17.16 -12.40 -13.13
N PRO A 354 16.80 -13.34 -14.04
CA PRO A 354 17.41 -13.39 -15.37
C PRO A 354 17.26 -12.06 -16.13
N PRO A 355 18.21 -11.71 -17.01
CA PRO A 355 18.09 -10.56 -17.90
C PRO A 355 16.81 -10.60 -18.73
N ALA A 356 16.36 -9.42 -19.20
CA ALA A 356 15.21 -9.35 -20.10
C ALA A 356 15.51 -10.08 -21.41
N PRO A 357 14.58 -10.91 -21.95
CA PRO A 357 14.83 -11.79 -23.09
C PRO A 357 15.32 -11.10 -24.37
N ASP A 358 15.00 -9.81 -24.56
CA ASP A 358 15.35 -9.06 -25.77
C ASP A 358 16.35 -7.93 -25.50
N GLY A 359 17.05 -7.98 -24.40
CA GLY A 359 17.94 -6.90 -23.94
C GLY A 359 19.25 -6.70 -24.73
N GLY A 360 19.41 -7.31 -25.93
CA GLY A 360 20.74 -7.28 -26.59
C GLY A 360 21.79 -7.97 -25.71
N ASN A 361 23.05 -7.87 -25.99
CA ASN A 361 24.10 -8.51 -25.21
C ASN A 361 23.83 -8.50 -23.69
N GLU A 362 23.64 -9.69 -23.10
CA GLU A 362 23.31 -9.93 -21.69
C GLU A 362 24.23 -9.23 -20.68
N ALA A 363 25.38 -8.74 -21.16
CA ALA A 363 26.45 -8.15 -20.33
C ALA A 363 26.29 -6.65 -20.03
N GLU A 364 25.31 -5.94 -20.62
CA GLU A 364 25.30 -4.47 -20.59
C GLU A 364 24.06 -3.84 -19.92
N GLY A 365 23.24 -4.61 -19.24
CA GLY A 365 22.02 -4.11 -18.62
C GLY A 365 21.89 -4.44 -17.13
N GLN A 366 20.96 -3.75 -16.47
CA GLN A 366 20.59 -4.03 -15.08
C GLN A 366 19.08 -3.81 -14.86
N TRP A 367 18.55 -4.53 -13.91
CA TRP A 367 17.21 -4.28 -13.40
C TRP A 367 17.22 -3.11 -12.43
N ILE A 368 16.31 -2.16 -12.65
CA ILE A 368 16.05 -1.09 -11.69
C ILE A 368 14.60 -1.11 -11.26
N SER A 369 14.31 -0.78 -10.00
CA SER A 369 12.94 -0.68 -9.52
C SER A 369 12.33 0.68 -9.88
N LYS A 370 11.05 0.65 -10.24
CA LYS A 370 10.24 1.83 -10.59
C LYS A 370 9.14 2.10 -9.58
N LEU A 371 8.67 1.08 -8.87
CA LEU A 371 7.61 1.18 -7.88
C LEU A 371 7.73 0.02 -6.91
N VAL A 372 7.46 0.28 -5.63
CA VAL A 372 7.44 -0.72 -4.57
C VAL A 372 6.12 -0.69 -3.82
N ALA A 373 5.70 -1.84 -3.31
CA ALA A 373 4.50 -1.96 -2.48
C ALA A 373 4.75 -2.99 -1.36
N CYS A 374 4.61 -2.54 -0.11
CA CYS A 374 4.75 -3.38 1.07
C CYS A 374 3.38 -3.82 1.57
N GLY A 375 3.21 -5.12 1.77
CA GLY A 375 2.02 -5.71 2.36
C GLY A 375 2.21 -6.08 3.83
N GLY A 376 1.33 -6.93 4.34
CA GLY A 376 1.43 -7.42 5.70
C GLY A 376 2.66 -8.27 5.94
N ARG A 377 2.97 -9.18 5.02
CA ARG A 377 4.08 -10.16 5.13
C ARG A 377 4.83 -10.38 3.84
N HIS A 378 4.60 -9.56 2.83
CA HIS A 378 5.21 -9.69 1.50
C HIS A 378 5.48 -8.32 0.89
N THR A 379 6.21 -8.31 -0.20
CA THR A 379 6.56 -7.10 -0.95
C THR A 379 6.44 -7.37 -2.44
N LEU A 380 5.98 -6.37 -3.18
CA LEU A 380 5.90 -6.37 -4.64
C LEU A 380 6.71 -5.20 -5.18
N ALA A 381 7.24 -5.34 -6.38
CA ALA A 381 7.86 -4.22 -7.09
C ALA A 381 7.66 -4.35 -8.59
N ILE A 382 7.68 -3.23 -9.27
CA ILE A 382 7.82 -3.13 -10.73
C ILE A 382 9.27 -2.82 -11.02
N VAL A 383 9.92 -3.65 -11.83
CA VAL A 383 11.30 -3.45 -12.25
C VAL A 383 11.41 -3.33 -13.76
N GLU A 384 12.37 -2.56 -14.23
CA GLU A 384 12.61 -2.30 -15.63
C GLU A 384 14.07 -2.59 -15.97
N TRP A 385 14.28 -3.27 -17.10
CA TRP A 385 15.63 -3.52 -17.62
C TRP A 385 16.15 -2.27 -18.31
N GLN A 386 17.31 -1.79 -17.85
CA GLN A 386 18.02 -0.66 -18.47
C GLN A 386 19.38 -1.10 -18.99
N ILE A 387 19.63 -0.79 -20.25
CA ILE A 387 20.93 -0.97 -20.88
C ILE A 387 21.84 0.16 -20.41
N GLN A 388 23.02 -0.17 -19.90
CA GLN A 388 24.03 0.82 -19.58
C GLN A 388 24.61 1.33 -20.90
N GLU A 389 24.43 2.61 -21.22
CA GLU A 389 25.17 3.26 -22.28
C GLU A 389 26.64 3.18 -21.89
N SER A 390 27.46 2.51 -22.74
CA SER A 390 28.90 2.53 -22.62
C SER A 390 29.32 3.99 -22.65
N LYS A 391 29.87 4.49 -21.55
CA LYS A 391 30.58 5.78 -21.56
C LYS A 391 31.70 5.63 -22.61
N GLN A 392 31.51 6.18 -23.78
CA GLN A 392 32.61 6.42 -24.69
C GLN A 392 33.60 7.31 -23.95
N LEU A 393 34.76 6.74 -23.63
CA LEU A 393 35.96 7.44 -23.16
C LEU A 393 36.47 8.40 -24.23
#